data_6f0b1bd580d29a4796ee751bfb499243
#
_entry.id   6f0b1bd580d29a4796ee751bfb499243
#
_cell.length_a   1.000
_cell.length_b   1.000
_cell.length_c   1.000
_cell.angle_alpha   90.00
_cell.angle_beta   90.00
_cell.angle_gamma   90.00
#
_symmetry.space_group_name_H-M   'P 1'
#
loop_
_entity.id
_entity.type
_entity.pdbx_description
1 polymer ?
#
loop_
_entity_poly.entity_id
_entity_poly.type
_entity_poly.pdbx_seq_one_letter_code
_entity_poly.pdbx_strand_id
1 'polypeptide(L)'
;MADLFQEIDDELRQDKASRLWRVYGKYVVAAAIVIIISVGGYKFWQQKQLDDGEKASIAYEAALARSASGDHKGAIDQLNEEEIGTVAGYAALSQMQKANLAMKINDFEAALLTFKEIAEHDNYPQSVKEWASFRYVAVRVEKQIDSKASADLDSLIATDSPWRFLAKEIKAIKEIETGNKSAAKTIFSELADDENAPERLRVRVAEFLKILQ
;
A
#
# COMPACT_ATOMS: atom_id res chain seq x y z
N MET A 1 58.14 -49.10 16.89
CA MET A 1 56.85 -49.80 17.10
C MET A 1 55.68 -48.85 17.12
N ALA A 2 55.85 -47.60 17.49
CA ALA A 2 54.76 -46.60 17.45
C ALA A 2 54.33 -46.23 16.02
N ASP A 3 55.24 -46.22 15.06
CA ASP A 3 55.01 -45.82 13.66
C ASP A 3 54.06 -46.79 12.91
N LEU A 4 54.22 -48.12 13.18
CA LEU A 4 53.37 -49.12 12.56
C LEU A 4 51.91 -49.09 13.00
N PHE A 5 51.64 -48.66 14.23
CA PHE A 5 50.28 -48.53 14.71
C PHE A 5 49.59 -47.22 14.17
N GLN A 6 50.35 -46.17 13.92
CA GLN A 6 49.86 -44.98 13.26
C GLN A 6 49.52 -45.23 11.78
N GLU A 7 50.36 -45.96 11.07
CA GLU A 7 50.13 -46.32 9.66
C GLU A 7 48.89 -47.20 9.47
N ILE A 8 48.65 -48.13 10.37
CA ILE A 8 47.44 -48.99 10.37
C ILE A 8 46.18 -48.20 10.71
N ASP A 9 46.29 -47.23 11.61
CA ASP A 9 45.14 -46.39 11.98
C ASP A 9 44.78 -45.41 10.83
N ASP A 10 45.75 -44.90 10.11
CA ASP A 10 45.55 -44.05 8.94
C ASP A 10 44.96 -44.81 7.75
N GLU A 11 45.44 -46.07 7.48
CA GLU A 11 44.84 -46.91 6.46
C GLU A 11 43.39 -47.29 6.79
N LEU A 12 43.10 -47.61 8.05
CA LEU A 12 41.73 -47.92 8.50
C LEU A 12 40.78 -46.70 8.40
N ARG A 13 41.29 -45.50 8.67
CA ARG A 13 40.54 -44.26 8.48
C ARG A 13 40.27 -43.98 7.00
N GLN A 14 41.26 -44.17 6.14
CA GLN A 14 41.15 -44.00 4.71
C GLN A 14 40.18 -44.99 4.07
N ASP A 15 40.19 -46.23 4.50
CA ASP A 15 39.28 -47.29 4.03
C ASP A 15 37.82 -47.02 4.46
N LYS A 16 37.61 -46.57 5.71
CA LYS A 16 36.29 -46.17 6.19
C LYS A 16 35.77 -44.94 5.43
N ALA A 17 36.60 -43.93 5.20
CA ALA A 17 36.24 -42.74 4.45
C ALA A 17 35.89 -43.07 2.98
N SER A 18 36.68 -43.96 2.34
CA SER A 18 36.44 -44.38 0.95
C SER A 18 35.14 -45.17 0.81
N ARG A 19 34.82 -46.05 1.78
CA ARG A 19 33.53 -46.77 1.82
C ARG A 19 32.36 -45.86 2.00
N LEU A 20 32.43 -44.90 2.94
CA LEU A 20 31.40 -43.89 3.14
C LEU A 20 31.20 -43.04 1.87
N TRP A 21 32.29 -42.61 1.23
CA TRP A 21 32.20 -41.84 -0.01
C TRP A 21 31.57 -42.63 -1.16
N ARG A 22 31.88 -43.90 -1.29
CA ARG A 22 31.34 -44.79 -2.33
C ARG A 22 29.82 -44.98 -2.19
N VAL A 23 29.30 -45.00 -0.93
CA VAL A 23 27.88 -45.18 -0.66
C VAL A 23 27.14 -43.86 -0.68
N TYR A 24 27.67 -42.82 -0.02
CA TYR A 24 26.96 -41.54 0.23
C TYR A 24 27.44 -40.41 -0.68
N GLY A 25 28.58 -40.52 -1.35
CA GLY A 25 29.16 -39.43 -2.17
C GLY A 25 28.22 -38.91 -3.23
N LYS A 26 27.43 -39.77 -3.88
CA LYS A 26 26.40 -39.33 -4.84
C LYS A 26 25.31 -38.45 -4.21
N TYR A 27 24.93 -38.70 -2.97
CA TYR A 27 23.93 -37.91 -2.26
C TYR A 27 24.52 -36.59 -1.78
N VAL A 28 25.79 -36.59 -1.36
CA VAL A 28 26.51 -35.35 -0.99
C VAL A 28 26.65 -34.42 -2.20
N VAL A 29 27.05 -34.98 -3.34
CA VAL A 29 27.14 -34.20 -4.59
C VAL A 29 25.77 -33.69 -5.02
N ALA A 30 24.74 -34.54 -4.97
CA ALA A 30 23.37 -34.10 -5.30
C ALA A 30 22.89 -33.00 -4.36
N ALA A 31 23.14 -33.10 -3.05
CA ALA A 31 22.79 -32.07 -2.09
C ALA A 31 23.54 -30.76 -2.35
N ALA A 32 24.85 -30.84 -2.69
CA ALA A 32 25.62 -29.64 -3.05
C ALA A 32 25.05 -28.94 -4.30
N ILE A 33 24.68 -29.71 -5.33
CA ILE A 33 24.05 -29.18 -6.54
C ILE A 33 22.71 -28.48 -6.21
N VAL A 34 21.86 -29.09 -5.38
CA VAL A 34 20.58 -28.48 -4.96
C VAL A 34 20.81 -27.17 -4.21
N ILE A 35 21.80 -27.12 -3.32
CA ILE A 35 22.14 -25.89 -2.60
C ILE A 35 22.59 -24.78 -3.57
N ILE A 36 23.48 -25.13 -4.54
CA ILE A 36 23.95 -24.15 -5.53
C ILE A 36 22.80 -23.60 -6.37
N ILE A 37 21.91 -24.49 -6.86
CA ILE A 37 20.74 -24.06 -7.65
C ILE A 37 19.81 -23.21 -6.81
N SER A 38 19.57 -23.58 -5.55
CA SER A 38 18.69 -22.85 -4.65
C SER A 38 19.23 -21.44 -4.36
N VAL A 39 20.51 -21.33 -4.05
CA VAL A 39 21.17 -20.04 -3.79
C VAL A 39 21.23 -19.18 -5.07
N GLY A 40 21.59 -19.79 -6.20
CA GLY A 40 21.63 -19.10 -7.49
C GLY A 40 20.24 -18.61 -7.92
N GLY A 41 19.22 -19.46 -7.81
CA GLY A 41 17.83 -19.10 -8.11
C GLY A 41 17.29 -18.00 -7.19
N TYR A 42 17.58 -18.07 -5.89
CA TYR A 42 17.22 -17.02 -4.93
C TYR A 42 17.87 -15.68 -5.26
N LYS A 43 19.18 -15.67 -5.56
CA LYS A 43 19.91 -14.46 -5.93
C LYS A 43 19.41 -13.86 -7.24
N PHE A 44 19.11 -14.68 -8.23
CA PHE A 44 18.53 -14.24 -9.50
C PHE A 44 17.16 -13.60 -9.29
N TRP A 45 16.29 -14.24 -8.48
CA TRP A 45 14.97 -13.71 -8.16
C TRP A 45 15.07 -12.39 -7.38
N GLN A 46 15.97 -12.30 -6.39
CA GLN A 46 16.22 -11.08 -5.64
C GLN A 46 16.70 -9.93 -6.54
N GLN A 47 17.64 -10.21 -7.46
CA GLN A 47 18.14 -9.20 -8.39
C GLN A 47 17.01 -8.72 -9.31
N LYS A 48 16.20 -9.65 -9.84
CA LYS A 48 15.06 -9.28 -10.67
C LYS A 48 14.07 -8.37 -9.94
N GLN A 49 13.76 -8.65 -8.68
CA GLN A 49 12.89 -7.79 -7.88
C GLN A 49 13.48 -6.39 -7.68
N LEU A 50 14.79 -6.27 -7.48
CA LEU A 50 15.46 -4.98 -7.37
C LEU A 50 15.39 -4.21 -8.68
N ASP A 51 15.69 -4.85 -9.79
CA ASP A 51 15.64 -4.24 -11.13
C ASP A 51 14.23 -3.80 -11.52
N ASP A 52 13.22 -4.63 -11.24
CA ASP A 52 11.80 -4.29 -11.48
C ASP A 52 11.36 -3.12 -10.56
N GLY A 53 11.82 -3.10 -9.31
CA GLY A 53 11.59 -2.00 -8.36
C GLY A 53 12.21 -0.68 -8.82
N GLU A 54 13.44 -0.71 -9.33
CA GLU A 54 14.13 0.46 -9.85
C GLU A 54 13.40 1.04 -11.07
N LYS A 55 13.01 0.19 -12.03
CA LYS A 55 12.25 0.63 -13.21
C LYS A 55 10.91 1.23 -12.82
N ALA A 56 10.16 0.57 -11.95
CA ALA A 56 8.88 1.06 -11.45
C ALA A 56 9.02 2.41 -10.73
N SER A 57 10.09 2.60 -9.94
CA SER A 57 10.38 3.86 -9.27
C SER A 57 10.65 4.98 -10.27
N ILE A 58 11.51 4.75 -11.26
CA ILE A 58 11.87 5.74 -12.28
C ILE A 58 10.63 6.16 -13.07
N ALA A 59 9.82 5.20 -13.52
CA ALA A 59 8.60 5.49 -14.27
C ALA A 59 7.58 6.26 -13.42
N TYR A 60 7.42 5.89 -12.14
CA TYR A 60 6.53 6.58 -11.21
C TYR A 60 6.99 8.01 -10.92
N GLU A 61 8.28 8.23 -10.67
CA GLU A 61 8.84 9.57 -10.45
C GLU A 61 8.73 10.47 -11.69
N ALA A 62 8.93 9.91 -12.88
CA ALA A 62 8.71 10.61 -14.13
C ALA A 62 7.26 11.08 -14.29
N ALA A 63 6.28 10.23 -13.92
CA ALA A 63 4.87 10.60 -13.91
C ALA A 63 4.57 11.72 -12.89
N LEU A 64 5.19 11.68 -11.70
CA LEU A 64 5.04 12.76 -10.71
C LEU A 64 5.64 14.08 -11.20
N ALA A 65 6.82 14.05 -11.83
CA ALA A 65 7.46 15.23 -12.40
C ALA A 65 6.59 15.85 -13.51
N ARG A 66 5.98 15.00 -14.35
CA ARG A 66 5.04 15.43 -15.38
C ARG A 66 3.80 16.09 -14.80
N SER A 67 3.25 15.50 -13.75
CA SER A 67 2.14 16.11 -13.00
C SER A 67 2.53 17.46 -12.37
N ALA A 68 3.75 17.60 -11.84
CA ALA A 68 4.24 18.83 -11.25
C ALA A 68 4.41 19.95 -12.28
N SER A 69 4.70 19.64 -13.54
CA SER A 69 4.74 20.61 -14.65
C SER A 69 3.36 21.01 -15.18
N GLY A 70 2.27 20.43 -14.63
CA GLY A 70 0.90 20.73 -15.03
C GLY A 70 0.31 19.77 -16.08
N ASP A 71 1.13 18.88 -16.64
CA ASP A 71 0.63 17.85 -17.58
C ASP A 71 0.01 16.67 -16.84
N HIS A 72 -1.17 16.92 -16.24
CA HIS A 72 -1.86 15.91 -15.43
C HIS A 72 -2.37 14.73 -16.28
N LYS A 73 -2.80 14.98 -17.53
CA LYS A 73 -3.26 13.91 -18.42
C LYS A 73 -2.11 12.99 -18.84
N GLY A 74 -1.01 13.57 -19.31
CA GLY A 74 0.17 12.79 -19.64
C GLY A 74 0.78 12.04 -18.43
N ALA A 75 0.63 12.58 -17.23
CA ALA A 75 1.00 11.87 -16.01
C ALA A 75 0.09 10.65 -15.74
N ILE A 76 -1.23 10.77 -15.97
CA ILE A 76 -2.17 9.64 -15.86
C ILE A 76 -1.81 8.54 -16.85
N ASP A 77 -1.51 8.91 -18.11
CA ASP A 77 -1.12 7.96 -19.15
C ASP A 77 0.18 7.22 -18.75
N GLN A 78 1.17 7.95 -18.23
CA GLN A 78 2.43 7.36 -17.79
C GLN A 78 2.28 6.44 -16.58
N LEU A 79 1.36 6.73 -15.65
CA LEU A 79 1.03 5.86 -14.52
C LEU A 79 0.37 4.53 -14.93
N ASN A 80 0.00 4.35 -16.20
CA ASN A 80 -0.49 3.10 -16.77
C ASN A 80 0.62 2.22 -17.37
N GLU A 81 1.89 2.66 -17.34
CA GLU A 81 3.00 1.88 -17.88
C GLU A 81 3.15 0.54 -17.14
N GLU A 82 3.49 -0.51 -17.91
CA GLU A 82 3.55 -1.89 -17.42
C GLU A 82 4.58 -2.04 -16.28
N GLU A 83 5.71 -1.32 -16.36
CA GLU A 83 6.79 -1.34 -15.38
C GLU A 83 6.29 -1.00 -13.97
N ILE A 84 5.39 -0.02 -13.85
CA ILE A 84 4.82 0.39 -12.56
C ILE A 84 3.92 -0.72 -11.99
N GLY A 85 3.16 -1.39 -12.87
CA GLY A 85 2.24 -2.46 -12.51
C GLY A 85 2.91 -3.75 -12.02
N THR A 86 4.17 -3.99 -12.37
CA THR A 86 4.91 -5.21 -11.99
C THR A 86 5.21 -5.31 -10.50
N VAL A 87 5.27 -4.17 -9.80
CA VAL A 87 5.57 -4.10 -8.36
C VAL A 87 4.32 -3.68 -7.59
N ALA A 88 3.79 -4.57 -6.77
CA ALA A 88 2.50 -4.38 -6.08
C ALA A 88 2.39 -3.05 -5.31
N GLY A 89 3.49 -2.58 -4.67
CA GLY A 89 3.54 -1.30 -3.97
C GLY A 89 3.36 -0.12 -4.93
N TYR A 90 4.08 -0.11 -6.05
CA TYR A 90 3.97 0.94 -7.05
C TYR A 90 2.64 0.87 -7.81
N ALA A 91 2.10 -0.32 -8.04
CA ALA A 91 0.77 -0.49 -8.62
C ALA A 91 -0.30 0.19 -7.76
N ALA A 92 -0.30 -0.02 -6.45
CA ALA A 92 -1.23 0.64 -5.55
C ALA A 92 -1.04 2.16 -5.53
N LEU A 93 0.22 2.64 -5.43
CA LEU A 93 0.54 4.08 -5.45
C LEU A 93 0.14 4.76 -6.75
N SER A 94 0.34 4.09 -7.91
CA SER A 94 -0.04 4.63 -9.21
C SER A 94 -1.55 4.81 -9.33
N GLN A 95 -2.33 3.83 -8.90
CA GLN A 95 -3.80 3.95 -8.89
C GLN A 95 -4.28 5.07 -7.96
N MET A 96 -3.70 5.18 -6.74
CA MET A 96 -4.00 6.29 -5.85
C MET A 96 -3.70 7.65 -6.49
N GLN A 97 -2.55 7.77 -7.16
CA GLN A 97 -2.15 8.99 -7.82
C GLN A 97 -3.02 9.31 -9.04
N LYS A 98 -3.38 8.31 -9.85
CA LYS A 98 -4.33 8.46 -10.98
C LYS A 98 -5.66 9.02 -10.51
N ALA A 99 -6.25 8.46 -9.47
CA ALA A 99 -7.50 8.94 -8.90
C ALA A 99 -7.38 10.41 -8.44
N ASN A 100 -6.27 10.77 -7.77
CA ASN A 100 -6.02 12.14 -7.36
C ASN A 100 -5.83 13.10 -8.54
N LEU A 101 -5.16 12.66 -9.62
CA LEU A 101 -4.99 13.47 -10.83
C LEU A 101 -6.30 13.64 -11.60
N ALA A 102 -7.14 12.60 -11.67
CA ALA A 102 -8.48 12.69 -12.23
C ALA A 102 -9.33 13.75 -11.49
N MET A 103 -9.23 13.79 -10.15
CA MET A 103 -9.84 14.88 -9.35
C MET A 103 -9.33 16.26 -9.74
N LYS A 104 -8.01 16.42 -9.96
CA LYS A 104 -7.40 17.70 -10.33
C LYS A 104 -7.88 18.22 -11.69
N ILE A 105 -8.13 17.33 -12.64
CA ILE A 105 -8.64 17.69 -13.97
C ILE A 105 -10.17 17.70 -14.03
N ASN A 106 -10.85 17.58 -12.87
CA ASN A 106 -12.30 17.52 -12.70
C ASN A 106 -12.96 16.32 -13.40
N ASP A 107 -12.22 15.26 -13.68
CA ASP A 107 -12.76 13.98 -14.15
C ASP A 107 -13.20 13.14 -12.94
N PHE A 108 -14.34 13.52 -12.36
CA PHE A 108 -14.86 12.88 -11.15
C PHE A 108 -15.33 11.46 -11.40
N GLU A 109 -15.76 11.13 -12.61
CA GLU A 109 -16.19 9.80 -12.97
C GLU A 109 -15.00 8.83 -12.97
N ALA A 110 -13.92 9.17 -13.64
CA ALA A 110 -12.70 8.38 -13.63
C ALA A 110 -12.10 8.26 -12.22
N ALA A 111 -12.12 9.35 -11.43
CA ALA A 111 -11.65 9.31 -10.04
C ALA A 111 -12.46 8.33 -9.18
N LEU A 112 -13.79 8.39 -9.26
CA LEU A 112 -14.67 7.50 -8.49
C LEU A 112 -14.53 6.05 -8.90
N LEU A 113 -14.43 5.76 -10.22
CA LEU A 113 -14.18 4.42 -10.71
C LEU A 113 -12.88 3.87 -10.12
N THR A 114 -11.80 4.64 -10.19
CA THR A 114 -10.49 4.23 -9.68
C THR A 114 -10.50 4.04 -8.15
N PHE A 115 -11.14 4.94 -7.38
CA PHE A 115 -11.26 4.76 -5.93
C PHE A 115 -12.02 3.48 -5.58
N LYS A 116 -13.10 3.18 -6.31
CA LYS A 116 -13.87 1.95 -6.13
C LYS A 116 -13.02 0.71 -6.44
N GLU A 117 -12.30 0.70 -7.56
CA GLU A 117 -11.40 -0.40 -7.94
C GLU A 117 -10.33 -0.65 -6.87
N ILE A 118 -9.72 0.41 -6.32
CA ILE A 118 -8.75 0.28 -5.23
C ILE A 118 -9.41 -0.33 -3.98
N ALA A 119 -10.60 0.14 -3.61
CA ALA A 119 -11.33 -0.30 -2.42
C ALA A 119 -11.71 -1.79 -2.48
N GLU A 120 -12.04 -2.29 -3.68
CA GLU A 120 -12.46 -3.66 -3.94
C GLU A 120 -11.30 -4.60 -4.30
N HIS A 121 -10.07 -4.10 -4.43
CA HIS A 121 -8.92 -4.88 -4.90
C HIS A 121 -8.42 -5.87 -3.83
N ASP A 122 -8.45 -7.17 -4.13
CA ASP A 122 -8.17 -8.23 -3.15
C ASP A 122 -6.75 -8.17 -2.57
N ASN A 123 -5.75 -7.85 -3.40
CA ASN A 123 -4.34 -7.92 -3.03
C ASN A 123 -3.78 -6.61 -2.45
N TYR A 124 -4.58 -5.55 -2.34
CA TYR A 124 -4.09 -4.31 -1.75
C TYR A 124 -4.18 -4.34 -0.21
N PRO A 125 -3.23 -3.68 0.48
CA PRO A 125 -3.28 -3.56 1.94
C PRO A 125 -4.61 -2.97 2.42
N GLN A 126 -5.11 -3.43 3.55
CA GLN A 126 -6.38 -2.97 4.11
C GLN A 126 -6.42 -1.44 4.29
N SER A 127 -5.31 -0.83 4.71
CA SER A 127 -5.20 0.62 4.87
C SER A 127 -5.40 1.40 3.56
N VAL A 128 -4.93 0.85 2.43
CA VAL A 128 -5.13 1.43 1.09
C VAL A 128 -6.58 1.32 0.67
N LYS A 129 -7.21 0.17 0.92
CA LYS A 129 -8.63 -0.07 0.61
C LYS A 129 -9.54 0.85 1.41
N GLU A 130 -9.28 1.02 2.70
CA GLU A 130 -10.02 1.93 3.57
C GLU A 130 -9.86 3.40 3.15
N TRP A 131 -8.64 3.82 2.80
CA TRP A 131 -8.40 5.14 2.24
C TRP A 131 -9.22 5.37 0.97
N ALA A 132 -9.22 4.41 0.06
CA ALA A 132 -9.97 4.53 -1.19
C ALA A 132 -11.49 4.55 -0.97
N SER A 133 -12.01 3.71 -0.06
CA SER A 133 -13.41 3.73 0.35
C SER A 133 -13.82 5.09 0.93
N PHE A 134 -13.00 5.65 1.82
CA PHE A 134 -13.21 6.99 2.34
C PHE A 134 -13.22 8.04 1.22
N ARG A 135 -12.23 8.02 0.31
CA ARG A 135 -12.14 8.96 -0.82
C ARG A 135 -13.34 8.85 -1.76
N TYR A 136 -13.77 7.62 -2.06
CA TYR A 136 -14.96 7.37 -2.87
C TYR A 136 -16.20 8.02 -2.28
N VAL A 137 -16.46 7.82 -1.00
CA VAL A 137 -17.61 8.41 -0.30
C VAL A 137 -17.48 9.93 -0.19
N ALA A 138 -16.31 10.43 0.20
CA ALA A 138 -16.05 11.86 0.37
C ALA A 138 -16.33 12.65 -0.91
N VAL A 139 -15.82 12.19 -2.05
CA VAL A 139 -16.04 12.87 -3.35
C VAL A 139 -17.51 12.88 -3.74
N ARG A 140 -18.22 11.77 -3.53
CA ARG A 140 -19.66 11.71 -3.83
C ARG A 140 -20.49 12.68 -2.98
N VAL A 141 -20.12 12.83 -1.71
CA VAL A 141 -20.75 13.78 -0.79
C VAL A 141 -20.41 15.23 -1.18
N GLU A 142 -19.13 15.55 -1.36
CA GLU A 142 -18.65 16.89 -1.71
C GLU A 142 -19.23 17.39 -3.04
N LYS A 143 -19.31 16.52 -4.03
CA LYS A 143 -19.82 16.85 -5.36
C LYS A 143 -21.31 16.61 -5.53
N GLN A 144 -22.02 16.15 -4.48
CA GLN A 144 -23.45 15.88 -4.47
C GLN A 144 -23.88 14.96 -5.63
N ILE A 145 -23.09 13.91 -5.89
CA ILE A 145 -23.25 13.06 -7.08
C ILE A 145 -24.54 12.23 -7.00
N ASP A 146 -24.87 11.73 -5.82
CA ASP A 146 -26.10 10.96 -5.60
C ASP A 146 -26.63 11.05 -4.16
N SER A 147 -27.90 10.71 -3.98
CA SER A 147 -28.57 10.80 -2.69
C SER A 147 -28.13 9.76 -1.65
N LYS A 148 -27.44 8.68 -2.08
CA LYS A 148 -26.97 7.61 -1.18
C LYS A 148 -25.65 7.98 -0.51
N ALA A 149 -24.90 8.95 -1.08
CA ALA A 149 -23.59 9.33 -0.57
C ALA A 149 -23.60 9.72 0.92
N SER A 150 -24.66 10.38 1.41
CA SER A 150 -24.80 10.72 2.83
C SER A 150 -24.99 9.47 3.73
N ALA A 151 -25.78 8.49 3.29
CA ALA A 151 -25.95 7.25 4.04
C ALA A 151 -24.65 6.40 4.06
N ASP A 152 -23.89 6.41 2.95
CA ASP A 152 -22.59 5.75 2.89
C ASP A 152 -21.58 6.44 3.81
N LEU A 153 -21.64 7.79 3.93
CA LEU A 153 -20.83 8.56 4.87
C LEU A 153 -21.16 8.18 6.33
N ASP A 154 -22.45 8.07 6.67
CA ASP A 154 -22.88 7.65 8.00
C ASP A 154 -22.45 6.22 8.32
N SER A 155 -22.49 5.33 7.34
CA SER A 155 -21.99 3.97 7.46
C SER A 155 -20.49 3.94 7.75
N LEU A 156 -19.71 4.79 7.08
CA LEU A 156 -18.26 4.90 7.30
C LEU A 156 -17.93 5.45 8.70
N ILE A 157 -18.69 6.42 9.18
CA ILE A 157 -18.57 6.99 10.53
C ILE A 157 -18.79 5.92 11.61
N ALA A 158 -19.67 4.96 11.35
CA ALA A 158 -20.00 3.88 12.28
C ALA A 158 -18.93 2.77 12.34
N THR A 159 -17.91 2.80 11.49
CA THR A 159 -16.82 1.82 11.51
C THR A 159 -15.71 2.16 12.51
N ASP A 160 -14.81 1.19 12.76
CA ASP A 160 -13.57 1.42 13.53
C ASP A 160 -12.42 1.93 12.67
N SER A 161 -12.67 2.24 11.39
CA SER A 161 -11.65 2.79 10.51
C SER A 161 -11.11 4.13 11.01
N PRO A 162 -9.80 4.40 10.91
CA PRO A 162 -9.23 5.70 11.27
C PRO A 162 -9.80 6.85 10.42
N TRP A 163 -10.38 6.54 9.27
CA TRP A 163 -11.02 7.53 8.39
C TRP A 163 -12.38 8.03 8.89
N ARG A 164 -13.00 7.38 9.90
CA ARG A 164 -14.27 7.82 10.52
C ARG A 164 -14.21 9.26 11.03
N PHE A 165 -13.06 9.69 11.52
CA PHE A 165 -12.90 11.05 12.06
C PHE A 165 -12.98 12.10 10.95
N LEU A 166 -12.34 11.86 9.79
CA LEU A 166 -12.46 12.74 8.64
C LEU A 166 -13.85 12.67 8.00
N ALA A 167 -14.50 11.52 8.05
CA ALA A 167 -15.89 11.37 7.61
C ALA A 167 -16.85 12.20 8.49
N LYS A 168 -16.65 12.21 9.82
CA LYS A 168 -17.40 13.10 10.75
C LYS A 168 -17.17 14.58 10.43
N GLU A 169 -15.94 14.99 10.11
CA GLU A 169 -15.63 16.36 9.69
C GLU A 169 -16.40 16.75 8.43
N ILE A 170 -16.39 15.90 7.38
CA ILE A 170 -17.16 16.12 6.15
C ILE A 170 -18.65 16.26 6.47
N LYS A 171 -19.20 15.41 7.34
CA LYS A 171 -20.59 15.51 7.78
C LYS A 171 -20.90 16.85 8.42
N ALA A 172 -20.05 17.31 9.34
CA ALA A 172 -20.23 18.60 10.00
C ALA A 172 -20.18 19.78 9.01
N ILE A 173 -19.27 19.72 8.03
CA ILE A 173 -19.21 20.75 6.97
C ILE A 173 -20.51 20.75 6.14
N LYS A 174 -21.04 19.57 5.81
CA LYS A 174 -22.32 19.46 5.10
C LYS A 174 -23.49 20.03 5.89
N GLU A 175 -23.53 19.85 7.20
CA GLU A 175 -24.54 20.45 8.08
C GLU A 175 -24.44 21.99 8.05
N ILE A 176 -23.24 22.56 7.95
CA ILE A 176 -23.08 24.02 7.74
C ILE A 176 -23.65 24.46 6.39
N GLU A 177 -23.31 23.75 5.31
CA GLU A 177 -23.78 24.07 3.96
C GLU A 177 -25.31 24.02 3.84
N THR A 178 -25.95 23.11 4.58
CA THR A 178 -27.42 22.98 4.63
C THR A 178 -28.09 23.92 5.65
N GLY A 179 -27.30 24.75 6.37
CA GLY A 179 -27.81 25.73 7.35
C GLY A 179 -27.98 25.17 8.77
N ASN A 180 -27.69 23.91 9.01
CA ASN A 180 -27.84 23.23 10.30
C ASN A 180 -26.65 23.47 11.24
N LYS A 181 -26.35 24.74 11.53
CA LYS A 181 -25.20 25.15 12.37
C LYS A 181 -25.17 24.45 13.72
N SER A 182 -26.32 24.17 14.33
CA SER A 182 -26.40 23.46 15.62
C SER A 182 -25.91 22.04 15.53
N ALA A 183 -26.29 21.28 14.48
CA ALA A 183 -25.83 19.93 14.25
C ALA A 183 -24.31 19.89 13.98
N ALA A 184 -23.82 20.81 13.14
CA ALA A 184 -22.39 20.94 12.87
C ALA A 184 -21.59 21.20 14.14
N LYS A 185 -22.07 22.10 15.01
CA LYS A 185 -21.47 22.41 16.32
C LYS A 185 -21.34 21.18 17.20
N THR A 186 -22.40 20.37 17.29
CA THR A 186 -22.39 19.13 18.06
C THR A 186 -21.32 18.17 17.54
N ILE A 187 -21.28 17.92 16.22
CA ILE A 187 -20.31 16.99 15.61
C ILE A 187 -18.87 17.49 15.81
N PHE A 188 -18.61 18.79 15.63
CA PHE A 188 -17.28 19.35 15.86
C PHE A 188 -16.87 19.31 17.33
N SER A 189 -17.80 19.51 18.29
CA SER A 189 -17.49 19.36 19.70
C SER A 189 -17.12 17.92 20.05
N GLU A 190 -17.89 16.93 19.58
CA GLU A 190 -17.55 15.52 19.74
C GLU A 190 -16.18 15.18 19.17
N LEU A 191 -15.82 15.72 17.99
CA LEU A 191 -14.50 15.49 17.38
C LEU A 191 -13.37 16.16 18.15
N ALA A 192 -13.59 17.36 18.69
CA ALA A 192 -12.60 18.09 19.48
C ALA A 192 -12.28 17.39 20.82
N ASP A 193 -13.30 16.76 21.41
CA ASP A 193 -13.22 16.09 22.71
C ASP A 193 -12.78 14.60 22.60
N ASP A 194 -12.78 14.02 21.39
CA ASP A 194 -12.42 12.63 21.19
C ASP A 194 -10.89 12.44 21.23
N GLU A 195 -10.37 11.83 22.28
CA GLU A 195 -8.94 11.57 22.48
C GLU A 195 -8.34 10.65 21.40
N ASN A 196 -9.17 9.82 20.74
CA ASN A 196 -8.72 8.94 19.66
C ASN A 196 -8.63 9.67 18.31
N ALA A 197 -9.20 10.85 18.20
CA ALA A 197 -9.10 11.65 16.98
C ALA A 197 -7.68 12.23 16.82
N PRO A 198 -7.12 12.29 15.60
CA PRO A 198 -5.81 12.86 15.36
C PRO A 198 -5.72 14.30 15.88
N GLU A 199 -4.64 14.62 16.61
CA GLU A 199 -4.45 15.93 17.23
C GLU A 199 -4.64 17.10 16.26
N ARG A 200 -4.08 17.01 15.06
CA ARG A 200 -4.23 18.03 14.01
C ARG A 200 -5.69 18.26 13.61
N LEU A 201 -6.49 17.20 13.61
CA LEU A 201 -7.92 17.30 13.34
C LEU A 201 -8.63 18.00 14.49
N ARG A 202 -8.36 17.60 15.74
CA ARG A 202 -8.96 18.24 16.94
C ARG A 202 -8.68 19.74 16.99
N VAL A 203 -7.45 20.16 16.72
CA VAL A 203 -7.08 21.58 16.65
C VAL A 203 -7.87 22.29 15.56
N ARG A 204 -7.96 21.72 14.36
CA ARG A 204 -8.70 22.32 13.24
C ARG A 204 -10.20 22.46 13.53
N VAL A 205 -10.84 21.44 14.09
CA VAL A 205 -12.28 21.51 14.40
C VAL A 205 -12.57 22.46 15.55
N ALA A 206 -11.65 22.64 16.50
CA ALA A 206 -11.76 23.65 17.54
C ALA A 206 -11.75 25.08 16.97
N GLU A 207 -11.06 25.33 15.86
CA GLU A 207 -11.11 26.61 15.15
C GLU A 207 -12.47 26.81 14.47
N PHE A 208 -13.04 25.79 13.84
CA PHE A 208 -14.41 25.87 13.30
C PHE A 208 -15.44 26.18 14.39
N LEU A 209 -15.31 25.61 15.57
CA LEU A 209 -16.21 25.90 16.69
C LEU A 209 -16.18 27.36 17.11
N LYS A 210 -15.02 28.04 17.06
CA LYS A 210 -14.91 29.49 17.36
C LYS A 210 -15.65 30.35 16.32
N ILE A 211 -15.63 29.91 15.04
CA ILE A 211 -16.32 30.66 13.96
C ILE A 211 -17.84 30.47 14.02
N LEU A 212 -18.30 29.35 14.57
CA LEU A 212 -19.71 29.01 14.67
C LEU A 212 -20.39 29.57 15.96
N GLN A 213 -19.63 30.24 16.82
CA GLN A 213 -20.16 30.91 18.00
C GLN A 213 -20.93 32.17 17.61
#